data_d38f2944728ade4ed33c8e90741dcaae
#
_entry.id   d38f2944728ade4ed33c8e90741dcaae
#
_cell.length_a   1.000
_cell.length_b   1.000
_cell.length_c   1.000
_cell.angle_alpha   90.00
_cell.angle_beta   90.00
_cell.angle_gamma   90.00
#
_symmetry.space_group_name_H-M   'P 1'
#
loop_
_entity.id
_entity.type
_entity.pdbx_description
1 polymer ?
#
loop_
_entity_poly.entity_id
_entity_poly.type
_entity_poly.pdbx_seq_one_letter_code
_entity_poly.pdbx_strand_id
1 'polypeptide(L)'
;MGMVAQFRSFGWPSRLLMINQFGINLGFYMLMPYLAGYLAGPLGLAAWAVGLVLGVRNFSQQGMFIVGGTLADRIGYKPLIVAGCLLRTAGFGLLVFAHSLPMMLIASAATGFAGALFNPAVRAYLAADAGERRVEAFALFNVFYQAGILAGPLVGLAFMTVDFRLTAAGAAAVFAMLTIAQLFALPRREGDPAETTSSVVQDWRTVLGNRSFLLFALAMIGSYVLSFQVYLALPLHAADIAPQHESALTAAVFVVSGVVAVTAQLRLTRWFSNRWGSDRSLVVGMVVLALSFVPLILLPDNRFGATAAVCALLVSTAALAIGSAAVFPFEMDTVVSLSGGRLVGTHYGFYSTVVGTGILAGNVATGALFQAANARGLGALVWATLAGIGLSSAAALRALIRTGHLRHGADREEVVAAP
;
A
#
# COMPACT_ATOMS: atom_id res chain seq x y z
N MET A 1 24.89 -6.72 -6.54
CA MET A 1 24.87 -5.26 -6.79
C MET A 1 24.30 -4.56 -5.56
N GLY A 2 24.88 -3.41 -5.12
CA GLY A 2 24.28 -2.58 -4.08
C GLY A 2 23.04 -1.83 -4.59
N MET A 3 22.16 -1.38 -3.68
CA MET A 3 20.90 -0.69 -4.00
C MET A 3 21.09 0.48 -4.99
N VAL A 4 22.11 1.32 -4.77
CA VAL A 4 22.41 2.47 -5.66
C VAL A 4 22.78 2.02 -7.08
N ALA A 5 23.58 0.97 -7.22
CA ALA A 5 23.94 0.43 -8.52
C ALA A 5 22.72 -0.18 -9.23
N GLN A 6 21.84 -0.87 -8.50
CA GLN A 6 20.60 -1.39 -9.05
C GLN A 6 19.64 -0.28 -9.47
N PHE A 7 19.48 0.79 -8.67
CA PHE A 7 18.70 1.97 -9.05
C PHE A 7 19.23 2.62 -10.33
N ARG A 8 20.56 2.81 -10.44
CA ARG A 8 21.17 3.40 -11.63
C ARG A 8 21.07 2.53 -12.89
N SER A 9 20.86 1.23 -12.75
CA SER A 9 20.70 0.30 -13.88
C SER A 9 19.33 0.38 -14.56
N PHE A 10 18.34 1.05 -13.94
CA PHE A 10 17.04 1.32 -14.57
C PHE A 10 17.08 2.57 -15.45
N GLY A 11 16.20 2.61 -16.44
CA GLY A 11 15.98 3.77 -17.29
C GLY A 11 15.55 5.01 -16.51
N TRP A 12 15.72 6.18 -17.11
CA TRP A 12 15.33 7.44 -16.49
C TRP A 12 13.87 7.48 -16.03
N PRO A 13 12.87 6.98 -16.81
CA PRO A 13 11.48 7.04 -16.39
C PRO A 13 11.22 6.23 -15.10
N SER A 14 11.73 5.00 -15.01
CA SER A 14 11.60 4.18 -13.80
C SER A 14 12.25 4.84 -12.58
N ARG A 15 13.45 5.42 -12.74
CA ARG A 15 14.13 6.13 -11.65
C ARG A 15 13.34 7.36 -11.18
N LEU A 16 12.79 8.12 -12.13
CA LEU A 16 11.96 9.29 -11.82
C LEU A 16 10.71 8.88 -11.05
N LEU A 17 10.04 7.79 -11.43
CA LEU A 17 8.85 7.29 -10.73
C LEU A 17 9.17 6.80 -9.31
N MET A 18 10.33 6.18 -9.09
CA MET A 18 10.77 5.77 -7.76
C MET A 18 11.02 6.98 -6.85
N ILE A 19 11.74 8.00 -7.34
CA ILE A 19 11.97 9.26 -6.61
C ILE A 19 10.63 9.97 -6.35
N ASN A 20 9.76 10.00 -7.35
CA ASN A 20 8.42 10.57 -7.22
C ASN A 20 7.61 9.86 -6.13
N GLN A 21 7.68 8.54 -6.04
CA GLN A 21 6.99 7.78 -5.00
C GLN A 21 7.48 8.14 -3.59
N PHE A 22 8.79 8.32 -3.42
CA PHE A 22 9.33 8.85 -2.16
C PHE A 22 8.74 10.22 -1.83
N GLY A 23 8.80 11.17 -2.78
CA GLY A 23 8.27 12.53 -2.59
C GLY A 23 6.78 12.56 -2.29
N ILE A 24 5.99 11.71 -2.97
CA ILE A 24 4.55 11.58 -2.71
C ILE A 24 4.26 11.12 -1.29
N ASN A 25 4.96 10.09 -0.83
CA ASN A 25 4.76 9.60 0.53
C ASN A 25 5.31 10.57 1.56
N LEU A 26 6.46 11.20 1.30
CA LEU A 26 6.98 12.26 2.15
C LEU A 26 5.93 13.37 2.34
N GLY A 27 5.45 13.99 1.26
CA GLY A 27 4.48 15.07 1.30
C GLY A 27 3.13 14.65 1.90
N PHE A 28 2.71 13.41 1.67
CA PHE A 28 1.47 12.89 2.23
C PHE A 28 1.58 12.62 3.74
N TYR A 29 2.61 11.88 4.16
CA TYR A 29 2.77 11.46 5.55
C TYR A 29 3.33 12.56 6.46
N MET A 30 3.87 13.66 5.91
CA MET A 30 4.24 14.82 6.74
C MET A 30 3.00 15.53 7.32
N LEU A 31 1.81 15.39 6.72
CA LEU A 31 0.59 16.05 7.18
C LEU A 31 -0.44 15.10 7.77
N MET A 32 -0.68 13.95 7.14
CA MET A 32 -1.80 13.06 7.48
C MET A 32 -1.83 12.56 8.92
N PRO A 33 -0.71 12.19 9.58
CA PRO A 33 -0.72 11.80 10.99
C PRO A 33 -1.27 12.88 11.92
N TYR A 34 -1.07 14.14 11.57
CA TYR A 34 -1.41 15.29 12.40
C TYR A 34 -2.77 15.93 12.08
N LEU A 35 -3.38 15.55 10.94
CA LEU A 35 -4.63 16.15 10.47
C LEU A 35 -5.77 15.94 11.48
N ALA A 36 -5.93 14.75 12.03
CA ALA A 36 -6.99 14.47 13.01
C ALA A 36 -6.88 15.37 14.25
N GLY A 37 -5.66 15.51 14.80
CA GLY A 37 -5.40 16.39 15.94
C GLY A 37 -5.67 17.86 15.62
N TYR A 38 -5.31 18.32 14.43
CA TYR A 38 -5.61 19.69 13.98
C TYR A 38 -7.10 19.95 13.84
N LEU A 39 -7.85 18.98 13.28
CA LEU A 39 -9.31 19.09 13.12
C LEU A 39 -10.03 19.13 14.47
N ALA A 40 -9.64 18.27 15.41
CA ALA A 40 -10.27 18.17 16.71
C ALA A 40 -9.87 19.29 17.66
N GLY A 41 -8.58 19.69 17.68
CA GLY A 41 -8.03 20.69 18.57
C GLY A 41 -8.22 22.12 18.03
N PRO A 42 -7.31 22.65 17.18
CA PRO A 42 -7.37 24.03 16.72
C PRO A 42 -8.65 24.43 15.99
N LEU A 43 -9.29 23.52 15.24
CA LEU A 43 -10.55 23.78 14.55
C LEU A 43 -11.81 23.43 15.38
N GLY A 44 -11.62 22.74 16.51
CA GLY A 44 -12.71 22.38 17.42
C GLY A 44 -13.82 21.52 16.79
N LEU A 45 -13.50 20.73 15.74
CA LEU A 45 -14.50 19.90 15.09
C LEU A 45 -14.87 18.70 15.97
N ALA A 46 -16.17 18.41 16.04
CA ALA A 46 -16.66 17.22 16.70
C ALA A 46 -16.06 15.94 16.09
N ALA A 47 -15.88 14.89 16.88
CA ALA A 47 -15.25 13.64 16.48
C ALA A 47 -15.89 13.00 15.23
N TRP A 48 -17.22 13.10 15.08
CA TRP A 48 -17.92 12.63 13.89
C TRP A 48 -17.49 13.39 12.61
N ALA A 49 -17.23 14.71 12.71
CA ALA A 49 -16.82 15.53 11.58
C ALA A 49 -15.36 15.22 11.19
N VAL A 50 -14.49 14.98 12.19
CA VAL A 50 -13.13 14.48 11.96
C VAL A 50 -13.16 13.13 11.23
N GLY A 51 -13.98 12.20 11.73
CA GLY A 51 -14.20 10.90 11.08
C GLY A 51 -14.73 11.02 9.65
N LEU A 52 -15.66 11.95 9.41
CA LEU A 52 -16.20 12.22 8.09
C LEU A 52 -15.13 12.74 7.12
N VAL A 53 -14.30 13.69 7.54
CA VAL A 53 -13.21 14.26 6.72
C VAL A 53 -12.22 13.15 6.31
N LEU A 54 -11.77 12.33 7.26
CA LEU A 54 -10.86 11.22 7.00
C LEU A 54 -11.54 10.09 6.20
N GLY A 55 -12.81 9.83 6.47
CA GLY A 55 -13.62 8.84 5.77
C GLY A 55 -13.83 9.21 4.29
N VAL A 56 -14.20 10.46 4.00
CA VAL A 56 -14.34 10.97 2.62
C VAL A 56 -13.03 10.83 1.86
N ARG A 57 -11.91 11.15 2.48
CA ARG A 57 -10.59 10.98 1.84
C ARG A 57 -10.32 9.52 1.47
N ASN A 58 -10.53 8.58 2.41
CA ASN A 58 -10.30 7.17 2.17
C ASN A 58 -11.26 6.60 1.12
N PHE A 59 -12.53 6.96 1.19
CA PHE A 59 -13.53 6.55 0.21
C PHE A 59 -13.19 7.08 -1.20
N SER A 60 -12.82 8.36 -1.32
CA SER A 60 -12.42 8.96 -2.60
C SER A 60 -11.17 8.29 -3.17
N GLN A 61 -10.27 7.77 -2.35
CA GLN A 61 -9.09 7.05 -2.83
C GLN A 61 -9.44 5.61 -3.23
N GLN A 62 -9.94 4.81 -2.30
CA GLN A 62 -10.11 3.36 -2.50
C GLN A 62 -11.26 3.04 -3.46
N GLY A 63 -12.40 3.71 -3.31
CA GLY A 63 -13.57 3.48 -4.17
C GLY A 63 -13.36 3.93 -5.62
N MET A 64 -12.43 4.86 -5.87
CA MET A 64 -12.17 5.41 -7.21
C MET A 64 -10.94 4.82 -7.90
N PHE A 65 -10.26 3.82 -7.33
CA PHE A 65 -9.11 3.17 -7.98
C PHE A 65 -9.46 2.56 -9.33
N ILE A 66 -10.64 1.98 -9.47
CA ILE A 66 -11.13 1.42 -10.73
C ILE A 66 -11.26 2.50 -11.82
N VAL A 67 -11.75 3.69 -11.44
CA VAL A 67 -11.86 4.83 -12.35
C VAL A 67 -10.47 5.29 -12.78
N GLY A 68 -9.56 5.47 -11.83
CA GLY A 68 -8.18 5.87 -12.10
C GLY A 68 -7.44 4.88 -13.00
N GLY A 69 -7.61 3.58 -12.75
CA GLY A 69 -7.03 2.52 -13.59
C GLY A 69 -7.55 2.55 -15.02
N THR A 70 -8.87 2.60 -15.18
CA THR A 70 -9.51 2.67 -16.51
C THR A 70 -9.10 3.92 -17.29
N LEU A 71 -9.04 5.08 -16.61
CA LEU A 71 -8.55 6.29 -17.25
C LEU A 71 -7.08 6.20 -17.66
N ALA A 72 -6.24 5.54 -16.84
CA ALA A 72 -4.83 5.34 -17.12
C ALA A 72 -4.59 4.58 -18.43
N ASP A 73 -5.37 3.53 -18.66
CA ASP A 73 -5.29 2.72 -19.88
C ASP A 73 -5.80 3.48 -21.13
N ARG A 74 -6.74 4.45 -20.96
CA ARG A 74 -7.36 5.18 -22.08
C ARG A 74 -6.66 6.48 -22.46
N ILE A 75 -6.25 7.27 -21.45
CA ILE A 75 -5.67 8.62 -21.65
C ILE A 75 -4.14 8.51 -21.64
N GLY A 76 -3.62 7.37 -21.24
CA GLY A 76 -2.21 7.12 -21.01
C GLY A 76 -1.79 7.46 -19.58
N TYR A 77 -0.68 6.91 -19.17
CA TYR A 77 -0.24 6.94 -17.78
C TYR A 77 0.25 8.33 -17.35
N LYS A 78 1.02 9.04 -18.19
CA LYS A 78 1.59 10.36 -17.86
C LYS A 78 0.53 11.40 -17.49
N PRO A 79 -0.55 11.61 -18.27
CA PRO A 79 -1.59 12.59 -17.93
C PRO A 79 -2.20 12.36 -16.56
N LEU A 80 -2.44 11.08 -16.20
CA LEU A 80 -3.04 10.71 -14.92
C LEU A 80 -2.07 10.89 -13.73
N ILE A 81 -0.80 10.61 -13.95
CA ILE A 81 0.26 10.86 -12.96
C ILE A 81 0.36 12.36 -12.66
N VAL A 82 0.40 13.19 -13.70
CA VAL A 82 0.45 14.66 -13.57
C VAL A 82 -0.83 15.19 -12.93
N ALA A 83 -2.01 14.76 -13.40
CA ALA A 83 -3.30 15.17 -12.84
C ALA A 83 -3.42 14.79 -11.35
N GLY A 84 -2.99 13.60 -10.97
CA GLY A 84 -2.97 13.17 -9.58
C GLY A 84 -2.05 14.04 -8.71
N CYS A 85 -0.84 14.35 -9.17
CA CYS A 85 0.07 15.24 -8.44
C CYS A 85 -0.49 16.68 -8.35
N LEU A 86 -1.06 17.21 -9.45
CA LEU A 86 -1.68 18.54 -9.47
C LEU A 86 -2.89 18.64 -8.52
N LEU A 87 -3.76 17.62 -8.54
CA LEU A 87 -4.91 17.56 -7.66
C LEU A 87 -4.52 17.45 -6.18
N ARG A 88 -3.41 16.76 -5.86
CA ARG A 88 -2.84 16.77 -4.51
C ARG A 88 -2.27 18.13 -4.14
N THR A 89 -1.57 18.78 -5.06
CA THR A 89 -1.11 20.16 -4.85
C THR A 89 -2.27 21.08 -4.50
N ALA A 90 -3.36 21.02 -5.27
CA ALA A 90 -4.56 21.81 -5.01
C ALA A 90 -5.23 21.41 -3.68
N GLY A 91 -5.37 20.13 -3.39
CA GLY A 91 -6.00 19.64 -2.16
C GLY A 91 -5.22 20.01 -0.90
N PHE A 92 -3.91 19.84 -0.88
CA PHE A 92 -3.07 20.27 0.26
C PHE A 92 -2.97 21.80 0.34
N GLY A 93 -2.91 22.50 -0.80
CA GLY A 93 -2.97 23.96 -0.83
C GLY A 93 -4.30 24.48 -0.27
N LEU A 94 -5.42 23.82 -0.58
CA LEU A 94 -6.72 24.17 0.00
C LEU A 94 -6.76 23.98 1.51
N LEU A 95 -6.08 22.97 2.07
CA LEU A 95 -5.98 22.76 3.52
C LEU A 95 -5.29 23.90 4.24
N VAL A 96 -4.39 24.65 3.59
CA VAL A 96 -3.74 25.84 4.18
C VAL A 96 -4.77 26.90 4.56
N PHE A 97 -5.81 27.05 3.75
CA PHE A 97 -6.86 28.09 3.88
C PHE A 97 -8.17 27.54 4.44
N ALA A 98 -8.26 26.24 4.69
CA ALA A 98 -9.50 25.61 5.09
C ALA A 98 -9.84 25.91 6.57
N HIS A 99 -10.94 26.59 6.80
CA HIS A 99 -11.48 26.95 8.12
C HIS A 99 -12.88 26.40 8.36
N SER A 100 -13.47 25.75 7.35
CA SER A 100 -14.83 25.22 7.44
C SER A 100 -14.88 23.75 7.08
N LEU A 101 -15.85 23.03 7.65
CA LEU A 101 -16.05 21.61 7.37
C LEU A 101 -16.24 21.31 5.88
N PRO A 102 -17.06 22.06 5.10
CA PRO A 102 -17.19 21.81 3.65
C PRO A 102 -15.86 21.93 2.90
N MET A 103 -15.04 22.92 3.24
CA MET A 103 -13.74 23.14 2.60
C MET A 103 -12.76 22.00 2.93
N MET A 104 -12.78 21.51 4.18
CA MET A 104 -12.01 20.33 4.60
C MET A 104 -12.46 19.07 3.86
N LEU A 105 -13.75 18.88 3.66
CA LEU A 105 -14.29 17.74 2.90
C LEU A 105 -13.87 17.78 1.43
N ILE A 106 -13.91 18.94 0.79
CA ILE A 106 -13.46 19.12 -0.61
C ILE A 106 -11.95 18.83 -0.72
N ALA A 107 -11.14 19.38 0.17
CA ALA A 107 -9.71 19.15 0.19
C ALA A 107 -9.36 17.65 0.42
N SER A 108 -10.07 17.01 1.33
CA SER A 108 -9.93 15.57 1.63
C SER A 108 -10.36 14.70 0.45
N ALA A 109 -11.49 15.03 -0.19
CA ALA A 109 -11.94 14.33 -1.40
C ALA A 109 -10.92 14.48 -2.54
N ALA A 110 -10.40 15.69 -2.76
CA ALA A 110 -9.39 15.96 -3.78
C ALA A 110 -8.10 15.19 -3.54
N THR A 111 -7.57 15.22 -2.31
CA THR A 111 -6.35 14.48 -1.96
C THR A 111 -6.53 12.97 -2.04
N GLY A 112 -7.73 12.46 -1.71
CA GLY A 112 -8.08 11.04 -1.86
C GLY A 112 -8.16 10.64 -3.33
N PHE A 113 -8.96 11.35 -4.12
CA PHE A 113 -9.15 11.06 -5.55
C PHE A 113 -7.86 11.19 -6.36
N ALA A 114 -7.00 12.14 -6.00
CA ALA A 114 -5.66 12.25 -6.57
C ALA A 114 -4.86 10.94 -6.45
N GLY A 115 -4.96 10.26 -5.29
CA GLY A 115 -4.34 8.95 -5.09
C GLY A 115 -4.94 7.86 -5.98
N ALA A 116 -6.24 7.92 -6.24
CA ALA A 116 -6.92 7.00 -7.14
C ALA A 116 -6.45 7.14 -8.59
N LEU A 117 -6.19 8.36 -9.05
CA LEU A 117 -5.64 8.62 -10.39
C LEU A 117 -4.17 8.18 -10.49
N PHE A 118 -3.38 8.53 -9.49
CA PHE A 118 -1.93 8.38 -9.52
C PHE A 118 -1.48 6.91 -9.37
N ASN A 119 -1.97 6.20 -8.34
CA ASN A 119 -1.39 4.91 -7.96
C ASN A 119 -1.47 3.82 -9.04
N PRO A 120 -2.62 3.59 -9.72
CA PRO A 120 -2.68 2.63 -10.81
C PRO A 120 -1.79 3.01 -11.99
N ALA A 121 -1.81 4.30 -12.37
CA ALA A 121 -1.06 4.82 -13.51
C ALA A 121 0.47 4.68 -13.32
N VAL A 122 0.99 4.98 -12.13
CA VAL A 122 2.42 4.81 -11.81
C VAL A 122 2.84 3.35 -11.85
N ARG A 123 2.04 2.47 -11.28
CA ARG A 123 2.35 1.03 -11.26
C ARG A 123 2.34 0.45 -12.66
N ALA A 124 1.35 0.80 -13.48
CA ALA A 124 1.26 0.37 -14.86
C ALA A 124 2.42 0.91 -15.71
N TYR A 125 2.75 2.21 -15.57
CA TYR A 125 3.90 2.79 -16.25
C TYR A 125 5.21 2.10 -15.85
N LEU A 126 5.44 1.91 -14.55
CA LEU A 126 6.64 1.25 -14.04
C LEU A 126 6.76 -0.19 -14.55
N ALA A 127 5.65 -0.94 -14.57
CA ALA A 127 5.63 -2.29 -15.12
C ALA A 127 6.02 -2.31 -16.59
N ALA A 128 5.46 -1.40 -17.40
CA ALA A 128 5.73 -1.29 -18.82
C ALA A 128 7.16 -0.84 -19.13
N ASP A 129 7.75 0.05 -18.28
CA ASP A 129 9.12 0.55 -18.48
C ASP A 129 10.18 -0.46 -18.04
N ALA A 130 9.91 -1.21 -16.98
CA ALA A 130 10.84 -2.18 -16.41
C ALA A 130 10.88 -3.52 -17.19
N GLY A 131 9.84 -3.86 -17.95
CA GLY A 131 9.75 -5.08 -18.76
C GLY A 131 9.95 -6.34 -17.92
N GLU A 132 10.90 -7.20 -18.31
CA GLU A 132 11.21 -8.45 -17.58
C GLU A 132 11.74 -8.23 -16.15
N ARG A 133 12.29 -7.04 -15.88
CA ARG A 133 12.84 -6.69 -14.57
C ARG A 133 11.82 -6.05 -13.62
N ARG A 134 10.51 -6.19 -13.89
CA ARG A 134 9.44 -5.54 -13.13
C ARG A 134 9.43 -5.93 -11.64
N VAL A 135 9.77 -7.17 -11.28
CA VAL A 135 9.89 -7.59 -9.87
C VAL A 135 10.96 -6.77 -9.12
N GLU A 136 12.12 -6.58 -9.74
CA GLU A 136 13.17 -5.74 -9.17
C GLU A 136 12.76 -4.26 -9.08
N ALA A 137 12.07 -3.78 -10.11
CA ALA A 137 11.56 -2.41 -10.16
C ALA A 137 10.53 -2.15 -9.04
N PHE A 138 9.58 -3.06 -8.85
CA PHE A 138 8.60 -2.95 -7.75
C PHE A 138 9.25 -3.08 -6.37
N ALA A 139 10.28 -3.89 -6.22
CA ALA A 139 11.03 -3.99 -4.97
C ALA A 139 11.73 -2.66 -4.62
N LEU A 140 12.42 -2.04 -5.60
CA LEU A 140 13.02 -0.71 -5.43
C LEU A 140 11.97 0.36 -5.19
N PHE A 141 10.89 0.36 -5.94
CA PHE A 141 9.77 1.27 -5.77
C PHE A 141 9.20 1.21 -4.34
N ASN A 142 9.07 -0.01 -3.77
CA ASN A 142 8.63 -0.17 -2.40
C ASN A 142 9.64 0.38 -1.37
N VAL A 143 10.94 0.31 -1.64
CA VAL A 143 11.95 0.96 -0.77
C VAL A 143 11.73 2.46 -0.73
N PHE A 144 11.58 3.11 -1.89
CA PHE A 144 11.29 4.55 -1.97
C PHE A 144 9.93 4.90 -1.32
N TYR A 145 8.93 4.04 -1.52
CA TYR A 145 7.62 4.15 -0.89
C TYR A 145 7.74 4.18 0.63
N GLN A 146 8.40 3.19 1.21
CA GLN A 146 8.57 3.06 2.67
C GLN A 146 9.48 4.13 3.26
N ALA A 147 10.54 4.52 2.53
CA ALA A 147 11.41 5.61 2.96
C ALA A 147 10.65 6.94 3.08
N GLY A 148 9.72 7.21 2.14
CA GLY A 148 8.84 8.38 2.22
C GLY A 148 7.86 8.33 3.40
N ILE A 149 7.29 7.14 3.68
CA ILE A 149 6.43 6.94 4.87
C ILE A 149 7.19 7.19 6.17
N LEU A 150 8.43 6.73 6.24
CA LEU A 150 9.26 6.89 7.44
C LEU A 150 9.71 8.34 7.64
N ALA A 151 10.13 9.01 6.57
CA ALA A 151 10.62 10.39 6.63
C ALA A 151 9.49 11.41 6.80
N GLY A 152 8.30 11.13 6.26
CA GLY A 152 7.17 12.06 6.26
C GLY A 152 6.81 12.60 7.65
N PRO A 153 6.47 11.76 8.63
CA PRO A 153 6.10 12.21 9.98
C PRO A 153 7.20 13.01 10.67
N LEU A 154 8.47 12.68 10.46
CA LEU A 154 9.60 13.40 11.05
C LEU A 154 9.71 14.84 10.50
N VAL A 155 9.59 14.98 9.17
CA VAL A 155 9.56 16.30 8.52
C VAL A 155 8.31 17.06 8.93
N GLY A 156 7.15 16.38 8.96
CA GLY A 156 5.90 16.97 9.43
C GLY A 156 5.99 17.49 10.85
N LEU A 157 6.56 16.71 11.77
CA LEU A 157 6.74 17.12 13.17
C LEU A 157 7.57 18.40 13.27
N ALA A 158 8.65 18.52 12.47
CA ALA A 158 9.47 19.72 12.45
C ALA A 158 8.69 20.98 12.03
N PHE A 159 7.78 20.85 11.06
CA PHE A 159 6.91 21.97 10.66
C PHE A 159 5.75 22.21 11.65
N MET A 160 5.21 21.16 12.24
CA MET A 160 4.13 21.26 13.24
C MET A 160 4.54 22.03 14.51
N THR A 161 5.85 22.07 14.85
CA THR A 161 6.34 22.91 15.95
C THR A 161 6.11 24.41 15.70
N VAL A 162 5.87 24.80 14.45
CA VAL A 162 5.60 26.18 14.05
C VAL A 162 4.11 26.40 13.80
N ASP A 163 3.53 25.72 12.80
CA ASP A 163 2.11 25.80 12.46
C ASP A 163 1.71 24.64 11.53
N PHE A 164 0.50 24.10 11.72
CA PHE A 164 -0.10 23.09 10.81
C PHE A 164 -0.17 23.60 9.37
N ARG A 165 -0.48 24.89 9.16
CA ARG A 165 -0.57 25.48 7.81
C ARG A 165 0.77 25.44 7.09
N LEU A 166 1.87 25.59 7.81
CA LEU A 166 3.21 25.46 7.23
C LEU A 166 3.46 24.01 6.77
N THR A 167 3.00 23.04 7.56
CA THR A 167 3.05 21.61 7.17
C THR A 167 2.23 21.35 5.91
N ALA A 168 1.01 21.91 5.82
CA ALA A 168 0.15 21.79 4.64
C ALA A 168 0.76 22.49 3.41
N ALA A 169 1.33 23.67 3.57
CA ALA A 169 2.02 24.40 2.51
C ALA A 169 3.27 23.65 2.03
N GLY A 170 4.06 23.09 2.96
CA GLY A 170 5.19 22.24 2.64
C GLY A 170 4.80 20.99 1.84
N ALA A 171 3.71 20.33 2.24
CA ALA A 171 3.16 19.21 1.47
C ALA A 171 2.71 19.65 0.06
N ALA A 172 1.97 20.74 -0.04
CA ALA A 172 1.58 21.31 -1.33
C ALA A 172 2.78 21.66 -2.21
N ALA A 173 3.84 22.25 -1.65
CA ALA A 173 5.08 22.55 -2.37
C ALA A 173 5.78 21.29 -2.89
N VAL A 174 5.85 20.22 -2.09
CA VAL A 174 6.39 18.94 -2.54
C VAL A 174 5.58 18.42 -3.74
N PHE A 175 4.25 18.41 -3.66
CA PHE A 175 3.41 17.96 -4.79
C PHE A 175 3.49 18.88 -6.00
N ALA A 176 3.66 20.19 -5.82
CA ALA A 176 3.90 21.13 -6.92
C ALA A 176 5.22 20.83 -7.65
N MET A 177 6.30 20.61 -6.90
CA MET A 177 7.60 20.20 -7.46
C MET A 177 7.49 18.87 -8.22
N LEU A 178 6.79 17.89 -7.66
CA LEU A 178 6.55 16.60 -8.32
C LEU A 178 5.71 16.77 -9.58
N THR A 179 4.69 17.63 -9.57
CA THR A 179 3.88 17.95 -10.76
C THR A 179 4.75 18.51 -11.87
N ILE A 180 5.61 19.49 -11.56
CA ILE A 180 6.54 20.09 -12.50
C ILE A 180 7.51 19.03 -13.04
N ALA A 181 8.13 18.24 -12.16
CA ALA A 181 9.05 17.17 -12.55
C ALA A 181 8.37 16.15 -13.50
N GLN A 182 7.14 15.70 -13.19
CA GLN A 182 6.41 14.75 -14.02
C GLN A 182 6.02 15.37 -15.38
N LEU A 183 5.63 16.63 -15.39
CA LEU A 183 5.21 17.32 -16.61
C LEU A 183 6.36 17.36 -17.64
N PHE A 184 7.56 17.74 -17.18
CA PHE A 184 8.70 17.98 -18.09
C PHE A 184 9.61 16.75 -18.26
N ALA A 185 9.83 15.97 -17.21
CA ALA A 185 10.85 14.92 -17.22
C ALA A 185 10.29 13.50 -17.46
N LEU A 186 8.98 13.25 -17.31
CA LEU A 186 8.39 11.95 -17.61
C LEU A 186 8.01 11.88 -19.09
N PRO A 187 8.55 10.92 -19.88
CA PRO A 187 8.15 10.73 -21.28
C PRO A 187 6.66 10.36 -21.39
N ARG A 188 6.03 10.74 -22.50
CA ARG A 188 4.70 10.20 -22.82
C ARG A 188 4.86 8.73 -23.19
N ARG A 189 4.05 7.89 -22.58
CA ARG A 189 3.91 6.50 -22.96
C ARG A 189 2.43 6.27 -23.17
N GLU A 190 2.05 6.03 -24.39
CA GLU A 190 0.69 5.72 -24.77
C GLU A 190 0.41 4.29 -24.33
N GLY A 191 -0.80 4.03 -23.84
CA GLY A 191 -1.33 2.67 -23.74
C GLY A 191 -1.42 2.08 -25.15
N ASP A 192 -1.59 0.78 -25.27
CA ASP A 192 -1.72 0.14 -26.59
C ASP A 192 -2.90 0.78 -27.35
N PRO A 193 -2.68 1.37 -28.56
CA PRO A 193 -3.74 1.99 -29.35
C PRO A 193 -4.92 1.06 -29.64
N ALA A 194 -4.71 -0.26 -29.62
CA ALA A 194 -5.75 -1.26 -29.77
C ALA A 194 -6.78 -1.26 -28.62
N GLU A 195 -6.46 -0.68 -27.46
CA GLU A 195 -7.33 -0.66 -26.28
C GLU A 195 -8.31 0.52 -26.28
N THR A 196 -8.07 1.56 -27.08
CA THR A 196 -8.88 2.80 -27.08
C THR A 196 -10.24 2.68 -27.77
N THR A 197 -10.53 1.59 -28.48
CA THR A 197 -11.77 1.41 -29.24
C THR A 197 -12.90 0.77 -28.43
N SER A 198 -12.61 0.16 -27.28
CA SER A 198 -13.60 -0.49 -26.42
C SER A 198 -14.31 0.50 -25.49
N SER A 199 -15.56 0.20 -25.08
CA SER A 199 -16.26 1.02 -24.08
C SER A 199 -15.71 0.73 -22.68
N VAL A 200 -15.78 1.72 -21.74
CA VAL A 200 -15.38 1.55 -20.32
C VAL A 200 -16.03 0.33 -19.69
N VAL A 201 -17.32 0.13 -19.99
CA VAL A 201 -18.09 -1.02 -19.47
C VAL A 201 -17.55 -2.33 -20.04
N GLN A 202 -17.09 -2.33 -21.28
CA GLN A 202 -16.48 -3.49 -21.91
C GLN A 202 -15.12 -3.83 -21.29
N ASP A 203 -14.31 -2.82 -20.98
CA ASP A 203 -13.02 -3.01 -20.27
C ASP A 203 -13.27 -3.62 -18.89
N TRP A 204 -14.21 -3.07 -18.14
CA TRP A 204 -14.59 -3.62 -16.83
C TRP A 204 -15.12 -5.04 -16.93
N ARG A 205 -15.97 -5.33 -17.93
CA ARG A 205 -16.45 -6.69 -18.17
C ARG A 205 -15.32 -7.65 -18.52
N THR A 206 -14.32 -7.18 -19.28
CA THR A 206 -13.12 -7.96 -19.60
C THR A 206 -12.33 -8.33 -18.35
N VAL A 207 -12.08 -7.37 -17.47
CA VAL A 207 -11.37 -7.60 -16.20
C VAL A 207 -12.18 -8.51 -15.27
N LEU A 208 -13.50 -8.27 -15.14
CA LEU A 208 -14.41 -9.12 -14.35
C LEU A 208 -14.59 -10.51 -14.95
N GLY A 209 -14.39 -10.67 -16.26
CA GLY A 209 -14.36 -11.98 -16.93
C GLY A 209 -13.08 -12.77 -16.68
N ASN A 210 -12.01 -12.11 -16.22
CA ASN A 210 -10.74 -12.77 -15.93
C ASN A 210 -10.79 -13.49 -14.57
N ARG A 211 -11.29 -14.74 -14.61
CA ARG A 211 -11.47 -15.56 -13.41
C ARG A 211 -10.18 -15.76 -12.61
N SER A 212 -9.05 -15.97 -13.29
CA SER A 212 -7.76 -16.15 -12.63
C SER A 212 -7.36 -14.91 -11.84
N PHE A 213 -7.55 -13.74 -12.42
CA PHE A 213 -7.28 -12.46 -11.78
C PHE A 213 -8.19 -12.22 -10.55
N LEU A 214 -9.50 -12.47 -10.68
CA LEU A 214 -10.44 -12.29 -9.56
C LEU A 214 -10.13 -13.24 -8.40
N LEU A 215 -9.86 -14.51 -8.68
CA LEU A 215 -9.48 -15.48 -7.65
C LEU A 215 -8.18 -15.09 -6.97
N PHE A 216 -7.19 -14.59 -7.73
CA PHE A 216 -5.96 -14.06 -7.18
C PHE A 216 -6.21 -12.84 -6.28
N ALA A 217 -6.98 -11.85 -6.75
CA ALA A 217 -7.30 -10.65 -5.97
C ALA A 217 -8.01 -11.01 -4.65
N LEU A 218 -8.94 -11.95 -4.67
CA LEU A 218 -9.63 -12.44 -3.47
C LEU A 218 -8.67 -13.17 -2.51
N ALA A 219 -7.77 -14.02 -3.04
CA ALA A 219 -6.79 -14.73 -2.24
C ALA A 219 -5.79 -13.76 -1.56
N MET A 220 -5.51 -12.63 -2.20
CA MET A 220 -4.59 -11.61 -1.69
C MET A 220 -5.21 -10.65 -0.66
N ILE A 221 -6.53 -10.68 -0.43
CA ILE A 221 -7.18 -9.86 0.62
C ILE A 221 -6.49 -10.07 1.96
N GLY A 222 -6.17 -11.32 2.33
CA GLY A 222 -5.51 -11.61 3.61
C GLY A 222 -4.16 -10.93 3.77
N SER A 223 -3.35 -10.83 2.72
CA SER A 223 -2.08 -10.08 2.75
C SER A 223 -2.27 -8.64 3.21
N TYR A 224 -3.28 -7.96 2.68
CA TYR A 224 -3.58 -6.59 3.05
C TYR A 224 -4.20 -6.49 4.44
N VAL A 225 -5.13 -7.39 4.80
CA VAL A 225 -5.68 -7.44 6.16
C VAL A 225 -4.57 -7.56 7.19
N LEU A 226 -3.60 -8.45 6.98
CA LEU A 226 -2.49 -8.64 7.88
C LEU A 226 -1.54 -7.44 7.91
N SER A 227 -1.11 -6.96 6.74
CA SER A 227 -0.16 -5.83 6.63
C SER A 227 -0.71 -4.55 7.23
N PHE A 228 -2.03 -4.31 7.15
CA PHE A 228 -2.66 -3.13 7.72
C PHE A 228 -2.83 -3.18 9.24
N GLN A 229 -2.53 -4.30 9.89
CA GLN A 229 -2.54 -4.36 11.36
C GLN A 229 -1.45 -3.51 12.00
N VAL A 230 -0.44 -3.09 11.25
CA VAL A 230 0.52 -2.07 11.68
C VAL A 230 -0.16 -0.72 12.03
N TYR A 231 -1.33 -0.45 11.46
CA TYR A 231 -2.10 0.77 11.69
C TYR A 231 -3.24 0.60 12.70
N LEU A 232 -3.61 -0.62 13.07
CA LEU A 232 -4.74 -0.91 13.95
C LEU A 232 -4.36 -1.77 15.15
N ALA A 233 -4.21 -3.08 14.97
CA ALA A 233 -4.10 -4.01 16.09
C ALA A 233 -2.77 -3.87 16.86
N LEU A 234 -1.65 -3.60 16.18
CA LEU A 234 -0.36 -3.43 16.85
C LEU A 234 -0.33 -2.15 17.71
N PRO A 235 -0.80 -0.97 17.24
CA PRO A 235 -0.97 0.21 18.11
C PRO A 235 -1.95 0.01 19.27
N LEU A 236 -3.10 -0.64 19.05
CA LEU A 236 -4.04 -0.95 20.12
C LEU A 236 -3.38 -1.83 21.20
N HIS A 237 -2.63 -2.84 20.78
CA HIS A 237 -1.89 -3.68 21.71
C HIS A 237 -0.78 -2.91 22.44
N ALA A 238 -0.10 -1.98 21.75
CA ALA A 238 0.90 -1.10 22.38
C ALA A 238 0.28 -0.26 23.51
N ALA A 239 -0.93 0.26 23.29
CA ALA A 239 -1.67 0.99 24.32
C ALA A 239 -2.04 0.12 25.53
N ASP A 240 -2.44 -1.15 25.29
CA ASP A 240 -2.78 -2.08 26.35
C ASP A 240 -1.58 -2.48 27.23
N ILE A 241 -0.41 -2.78 26.60
CA ILE A 241 0.77 -3.27 27.32
C ILE A 241 1.63 -2.18 27.95
N ALA A 242 1.57 -0.95 27.43
CA ALA A 242 2.36 0.16 27.91
C ALA A 242 1.61 1.51 27.79
N PRO A 243 0.54 1.74 28.54
CA PRO A 243 -0.31 2.94 28.43
C PRO A 243 0.45 4.25 28.57
N GLN A 244 1.46 4.28 29.47
CA GLN A 244 2.30 5.47 29.72
C GLN A 244 3.30 5.76 28.58
N HIS A 245 3.57 4.79 27.72
CA HIS A 245 4.56 4.86 26.63
C HIS A 245 3.95 4.51 25.27
N GLU A 246 2.62 4.53 25.16
CA GLU A 246 1.87 4.18 23.94
C GLU A 246 2.42 4.86 22.68
N SER A 247 2.57 6.18 22.73
CA SER A 247 3.05 6.96 21.57
C SER A 247 4.46 6.56 21.14
N ALA A 248 5.37 6.33 22.12
CA ALA A 248 6.74 5.94 21.84
C ALA A 248 6.78 4.49 21.25
N LEU A 249 5.97 3.59 21.80
CA LEU A 249 5.91 2.20 21.33
C LEU A 249 5.26 2.10 19.95
N THR A 250 4.20 2.86 19.71
CA THR A 250 3.60 3.00 18.38
C THR A 250 4.59 3.56 17.38
N ALA A 251 5.33 4.61 17.73
CA ALA A 251 6.41 5.13 16.88
C ALA A 251 7.47 4.05 16.59
N ALA A 252 7.86 3.26 17.58
CA ALA A 252 8.82 2.16 17.41
C ALA A 252 8.30 1.10 16.41
N VAL A 253 7.01 0.77 16.41
CA VAL A 253 6.38 -0.12 15.43
C VAL A 253 6.60 0.41 14.00
N PHE A 254 6.35 1.69 13.76
CA PHE A 254 6.56 2.29 12.43
C PHE A 254 8.04 2.37 12.05
N VAL A 255 8.91 2.71 13.00
CA VAL A 255 10.36 2.76 12.76
C VAL A 255 10.90 1.37 12.41
N VAL A 256 10.57 0.34 13.17
CA VAL A 256 10.98 -1.04 12.89
C VAL A 256 10.48 -1.49 11.52
N SER A 257 9.20 -1.26 11.20
CA SER A 257 8.64 -1.59 9.87
C SER A 257 9.39 -0.88 8.75
N GLY A 258 9.64 0.42 8.89
CA GLY A 258 10.33 1.23 7.88
C GLY A 258 11.80 0.82 7.71
N VAL A 259 12.52 0.57 8.81
CA VAL A 259 13.91 0.13 8.77
C VAL A 259 14.02 -1.22 8.06
N VAL A 260 13.18 -2.19 8.42
CA VAL A 260 13.15 -3.51 7.75
C VAL A 260 12.83 -3.35 6.27
N ALA A 261 11.81 -2.57 5.92
CA ALA A 261 11.42 -2.36 4.53
C ALA A 261 12.58 -1.74 3.72
N VAL A 262 13.24 -0.70 4.22
CA VAL A 262 14.33 -0.01 3.49
C VAL A 262 15.57 -0.90 3.38
N THR A 263 15.97 -1.60 4.45
CA THR A 263 17.25 -2.33 4.50
C THR A 263 17.16 -3.74 3.93
N ALA A 264 16.02 -4.41 4.08
CA ALA A 264 15.86 -5.82 3.74
C ALA A 264 15.17 -6.06 2.38
N GLN A 265 14.35 -5.13 1.87
CA GLN A 265 13.49 -5.31 0.69
C GLN A 265 14.22 -6.00 -0.49
N LEU A 266 15.30 -5.39 -0.97
CA LEU A 266 15.98 -5.89 -2.18
C LEU A 266 16.71 -7.22 -1.96
N ARG A 267 17.20 -7.46 -0.73
CA ARG A 267 17.86 -8.74 -0.38
C ARG A 267 16.83 -9.84 -0.31
N LEU A 268 15.71 -9.58 0.34
CA LEU A 268 14.59 -10.52 0.44
C LEU A 268 14.03 -10.85 -0.95
N THR A 269 13.69 -9.86 -1.75
CA THR A 269 13.15 -10.07 -3.10
C THR A 269 14.07 -10.96 -3.93
N ARG A 270 15.39 -10.66 -3.96
CA ARG A 270 16.36 -11.47 -4.70
C ARG A 270 16.49 -12.88 -4.15
N TRP A 271 16.54 -13.03 -2.84
CA TRP A 271 16.67 -14.35 -2.19
C TRP A 271 15.44 -15.22 -2.47
N PHE A 272 14.24 -14.65 -2.34
CA PHE A 272 12.98 -15.33 -2.64
C PHE A 272 12.88 -15.71 -4.12
N SER A 273 13.15 -14.76 -5.02
CA SER A 273 13.11 -14.99 -6.48
C SER A 273 14.08 -16.10 -6.90
N ASN A 274 15.33 -16.06 -6.43
CA ASN A 274 16.35 -17.05 -6.79
C ASN A 274 16.10 -18.44 -6.19
N ARG A 275 15.44 -18.49 -5.03
CA ARG A 275 15.22 -19.76 -4.31
C ARG A 275 13.95 -20.48 -4.73
N TRP A 276 12.89 -19.76 -5.04
CA TRP A 276 11.55 -20.33 -5.24
C TRP A 276 10.83 -19.84 -6.50
N GLY A 277 11.33 -18.84 -7.17
CA GLY A 277 10.59 -18.16 -8.26
C GLY A 277 9.38 -17.35 -7.75
N SER A 278 8.64 -16.70 -8.65
CA SER A 278 7.56 -15.77 -8.27
C SER A 278 6.41 -16.45 -7.53
N ASP A 279 5.86 -17.55 -8.05
CA ASP A 279 4.67 -18.21 -7.53
C ASP A 279 4.86 -18.74 -6.10
N ARG A 280 5.97 -19.47 -5.88
CA ARG A 280 6.25 -20.02 -4.56
C ARG A 280 6.64 -18.94 -3.56
N SER A 281 7.27 -17.85 -4.03
CA SER A 281 7.61 -16.70 -3.19
C SER A 281 6.38 -16.02 -2.61
N LEU A 282 5.28 -15.91 -3.37
CA LEU A 282 4.00 -15.42 -2.86
C LEU A 282 3.47 -16.29 -1.72
N VAL A 283 3.46 -17.62 -1.90
CA VAL A 283 2.95 -18.54 -0.86
C VAL A 283 3.82 -18.50 0.39
N VAL A 284 5.15 -18.55 0.24
CA VAL A 284 6.08 -18.54 1.39
C VAL A 284 6.02 -17.18 2.09
N GLY A 285 6.00 -16.08 1.35
CA GLY A 285 5.84 -14.73 1.90
C GLY A 285 4.54 -14.58 2.69
N MET A 286 3.43 -15.14 2.18
CA MET A 286 2.15 -15.15 2.88
C MET A 286 2.21 -15.98 4.18
N VAL A 287 2.91 -17.11 4.19
CA VAL A 287 3.14 -17.91 5.42
C VAL A 287 3.96 -17.09 6.42
N VAL A 288 5.01 -16.39 5.98
CA VAL A 288 5.79 -15.50 6.86
C VAL A 288 4.92 -14.40 7.46
N LEU A 289 4.06 -13.77 6.63
CA LEU A 289 3.06 -12.80 7.11
C LEU A 289 2.14 -13.39 8.18
N ALA A 290 1.61 -14.60 7.95
CA ALA A 290 0.74 -15.27 8.91
C ALA A 290 1.46 -15.58 10.23
N LEU A 291 2.67 -16.09 10.13
CA LEU A 291 3.48 -16.47 11.31
C LEU A 291 4.05 -15.26 12.08
N SER A 292 3.97 -14.05 11.52
CA SER A 292 4.41 -12.82 12.19
C SER A 292 3.68 -12.55 13.52
N PHE A 293 2.46 -13.06 13.67
CA PHE A 293 1.65 -12.90 14.90
C PHE A 293 1.92 -13.96 15.97
N VAL A 294 2.72 -14.99 15.67
CA VAL A 294 3.02 -16.07 16.62
C VAL A 294 3.71 -15.58 17.90
N PRO A 295 4.66 -14.63 17.88
CA PRO A 295 5.25 -14.10 19.11
C PRO A 295 4.22 -13.51 20.07
N LEU A 296 3.17 -12.83 19.54
CA LEU A 296 2.09 -12.26 20.35
C LEU A 296 1.15 -13.34 20.94
N ILE A 297 1.05 -14.49 20.29
CA ILE A 297 0.30 -15.64 20.82
C ILE A 297 1.08 -16.32 21.97
N LEU A 298 2.40 -16.46 21.80
CA LEU A 298 3.27 -17.24 22.71
C LEU A 298 3.68 -16.44 23.94
N LEU A 299 3.78 -15.12 23.85
CA LEU A 299 4.27 -14.23 24.91
C LEU A 299 3.20 -13.21 25.32
N PRO A 300 2.06 -13.63 25.85
CA PRO A 300 1.04 -12.71 26.36
C PRO A 300 1.56 -11.97 27.60
N ASP A 301 1.20 -10.70 27.71
CA ASP A 301 1.60 -9.77 28.76
C ASP A 301 1.28 -10.25 30.17
N ASN A 302 0.11 -10.88 30.32
CA ASN A 302 -0.40 -11.40 31.59
C ASN A 302 0.42 -12.57 32.19
N ARG A 303 1.31 -13.20 31.39
CA ARG A 303 2.16 -14.33 31.83
C ARG A 303 3.63 -14.00 31.97
N PHE A 304 4.15 -13.17 31.08
CA PHE A 304 5.60 -12.94 30.95
C PHE A 304 6.01 -11.49 31.26
N GLY A 305 5.05 -10.63 31.55
CA GLY A 305 5.26 -9.22 31.92
C GLY A 305 5.46 -8.28 30.72
N ALA A 306 5.46 -6.98 30.97
CA ALA A 306 5.44 -5.93 29.95
C ALA A 306 6.67 -5.97 29.02
N THR A 307 7.85 -6.26 29.54
CA THR A 307 9.07 -6.32 28.71
C THR A 307 8.99 -7.42 27.64
N ALA A 308 8.52 -8.61 28.01
CA ALA A 308 8.34 -9.72 27.07
C ALA A 308 7.27 -9.37 26.01
N ALA A 309 6.18 -8.74 26.41
CA ALA A 309 5.13 -8.27 25.51
C ALA A 309 5.65 -7.22 24.51
N VAL A 310 6.44 -6.25 24.97
CA VAL A 310 7.09 -5.26 24.09
C VAL A 310 8.04 -5.94 23.11
N CYS A 311 8.86 -6.87 23.55
CA CYS A 311 9.74 -7.65 22.66
C CYS A 311 8.92 -8.43 21.63
N ALA A 312 7.84 -9.10 22.04
CA ALA A 312 6.94 -9.83 21.14
C ALA A 312 6.32 -8.91 20.10
N LEU A 313 5.85 -7.72 20.49
CA LEU A 313 5.31 -6.71 19.59
C LEU A 313 6.33 -6.28 18.53
N LEU A 314 7.53 -5.93 18.93
CA LEU A 314 8.57 -5.48 18.00
C LEU A 314 9.07 -6.60 17.07
N VAL A 315 9.21 -7.82 17.58
CA VAL A 315 9.55 -9.00 16.77
C VAL A 315 8.44 -9.31 15.76
N SER A 316 7.18 -9.29 16.20
CA SER A 316 6.02 -9.47 15.32
C SER A 316 5.97 -8.38 14.24
N THR A 317 6.23 -7.13 14.60
CA THR A 317 6.33 -6.00 13.67
C THR A 317 7.41 -6.22 12.62
N ALA A 318 8.61 -6.62 13.04
CA ALA A 318 9.71 -6.92 12.12
C ALA A 318 9.38 -8.08 11.18
N ALA A 319 8.80 -9.16 11.70
CA ALA A 319 8.37 -10.31 10.92
C ALA A 319 7.26 -9.94 9.92
N LEU A 320 6.29 -9.10 10.32
CA LEU A 320 5.24 -8.58 9.46
C LEU A 320 5.81 -7.75 8.31
N ALA A 321 6.78 -6.88 8.60
CA ALA A 321 7.47 -6.08 7.60
C ALA A 321 8.27 -6.94 6.62
N ILE A 322 8.95 -7.99 7.10
CA ILE A 322 9.66 -8.97 6.26
C ILE A 322 8.69 -9.70 5.33
N GLY A 323 7.56 -10.18 5.86
CA GLY A 323 6.54 -10.86 5.07
C GLY A 323 5.94 -9.94 4.00
N SER A 324 5.60 -8.71 4.36
CA SER A 324 5.08 -7.70 3.40
C SER A 324 6.11 -7.39 2.31
N ALA A 325 7.39 -7.21 2.68
CA ALA A 325 8.48 -6.98 1.73
C ALA A 325 8.70 -8.16 0.79
N ALA A 326 8.49 -9.38 1.26
CA ALA A 326 8.60 -10.58 0.45
C ALA A 326 7.43 -10.74 -0.53
N VAL A 327 6.20 -10.36 -0.14
CA VAL A 327 4.99 -10.54 -0.96
C VAL A 327 4.86 -9.46 -2.04
N PHE A 328 5.05 -8.20 -1.69
CA PHE A 328 4.69 -7.06 -2.52
C PHE A 328 5.21 -7.07 -3.97
N PRO A 329 6.51 -7.37 -4.25
CA PRO A 329 7.00 -7.32 -5.63
C PRO A 329 6.39 -8.39 -6.53
N PHE A 330 6.19 -9.61 -5.99
CA PHE A 330 5.63 -10.74 -6.73
C PHE A 330 4.12 -10.59 -6.92
N GLU A 331 3.43 -9.99 -5.95
CA GLU A 331 2.02 -9.62 -6.04
C GLU A 331 1.80 -8.65 -7.20
N MET A 332 2.56 -7.57 -7.26
CA MET A 332 2.46 -6.58 -8.34
C MET A 332 2.80 -7.19 -9.71
N ASP A 333 3.82 -8.04 -9.77
CA ASP A 333 4.19 -8.77 -10.98
C ASP A 333 3.09 -9.73 -11.45
N THR A 334 2.43 -10.43 -10.52
CA THR A 334 1.34 -11.36 -10.83
C THR A 334 0.12 -10.63 -11.40
N VAL A 335 -0.22 -9.42 -10.90
CA VAL A 335 -1.30 -8.60 -11.49
C VAL A 335 -1.02 -8.29 -12.96
N VAL A 336 0.23 -7.89 -13.28
CA VAL A 336 0.64 -7.64 -14.68
C VAL A 336 0.56 -8.91 -15.52
N SER A 337 1.09 -10.02 -15.02
CA SER A 337 1.05 -11.31 -15.72
C SER A 337 -0.37 -11.76 -16.04
N LEU A 338 -1.29 -11.64 -15.08
CA LEU A 338 -2.69 -12.04 -15.25
C LEU A 338 -3.47 -11.09 -16.16
N SER A 339 -3.02 -9.85 -16.32
CA SER A 339 -3.61 -8.90 -17.29
C SER A 339 -3.23 -9.24 -18.74
N GLY A 340 -2.23 -10.09 -18.95
CA GLY A 340 -1.68 -10.38 -20.28
C GLY A 340 -1.06 -9.14 -20.95
N GLY A 341 -0.66 -8.13 -20.18
CA GLY A 341 -0.14 -6.85 -20.65
C GLY A 341 -1.21 -5.88 -21.14
N ARG A 342 -2.50 -6.25 -21.10
CA ARG A 342 -3.64 -5.43 -21.56
C ARG A 342 -4.43 -4.88 -20.38
N LEU A 343 -4.93 -3.64 -20.49
CA LEU A 343 -5.72 -2.96 -19.44
C LEU A 343 -5.03 -3.06 -18.07
N VAL A 344 -3.71 -2.88 -18.02
CA VAL A 344 -2.91 -3.07 -16.79
C VAL A 344 -3.35 -2.10 -15.71
N GLY A 345 -3.61 -0.83 -16.06
CA GLY A 345 -4.10 0.18 -15.12
C GLY A 345 -5.48 -0.19 -14.56
N THR A 346 -6.38 -0.68 -15.40
CA THR A 346 -7.71 -1.14 -14.97
C THR A 346 -7.60 -2.37 -14.05
N HIS A 347 -6.72 -3.34 -14.37
CA HIS A 347 -6.45 -4.47 -13.47
C HIS A 347 -5.92 -4.03 -12.11
N TYR A 348 -4.95 -3.10 -12.06
CA TYR A 348 -4.47 -2.53 -10.79
C TYR A 348 -5.56 -1.76 -10.04
N GLY A 349 -6.43 -1.05 -10.76
CA GLY A 349 -7.58 -0.35 -10.19
C GLY A 349 -8.56 -1.32 -9.51
N PHE A 350 -8.99 -2.35 -10.22
CA PHE A 350 -9.86 -3.40 -9.66
C PHE A 350 -9.20 -4.13 -8.50
N TYR A 351 -7.94 -4.52 -8.64
CA TYR A 351 -7.17 -5.15 -7.58
C TYR A 351 -7.17 -4.31 -6.31
N SER A 352 -6.84 -3.03 -6.44
CA SER A 352 -6.81 -2.09 -5.31
C SER A 352 -8.19 -1.91 -4.67
N THR A 353 -9.27 -1.90 -5.46
CA THR A 353 -10.64 -1.81 -4.95
C THR A 353 -11.04 -3.06 -4.18
N VAL A 354 -10.72 -4.24 -4.69
CA VAL A 354 -11.00 -5.53 -4.02
C VAL A 354 -10.26 -5.62 -2.68
N VAL A 355 -8.94 -5.40 -2.69
CA VAL A 355 -8.15 -5.48 -1.46
C VAL A 355 -8.48 -4.35 -0.48
N GLY A 356 -8.82 -3.16 -0.98
CA GLY A 356 -9.28 -2.03 -0.17
C GLY A 356 -10.58 -2.32 0.58
N THR A 357 -11.53 -2.99 -0.07
CA THR A 357 -12.75 -3.49 0.57
C THR A 357 -12.41 -4.53 1.64
N GLY A 358 -11.46 -5.42 1.34
CA GLY A 358 -10.94 -6.40 2.29
C GLY A 358 -10.28 -5.76 3.52
N ILE A 359 -9.49 -4.69 3.34
CA ILE A 359 -8.91 -3.92 4.44
C ILE A 359 -10.00 -3.35 5.36
N LEU A 360 -11.03 -2.72 4.76
CA LEU A 360 -12.12 -2.14 5.55
C LEU A 360 -12.83 -3.21 6.39
N ALA A 361 -13.26 -4.29 5.75
CA ALA A 361 -13.93 -5.39 6.43
C ALA A 361 -13.02 -6.05 7.48
N GLY A 362 -11.75 -6.30 7.14
CA GLY A 362 -10.75 -6.88 8.02
C GLY A 362 -10.47 -6.01 9.25
N ASN A 363 -10.33 -4.70 9.08
CA ASN A 363 -10.09 -3.78 10.18
C ASN A 363 -11.30 -3.69 11.13
N VAL A 364 -12.54 -3.61 10.60
CA VAL A 364 -13.76 -3.62 11.41
C VAL A 364 -13.85 -4.92 12.20
N ALA A 365 -13.66 -6.07 11.54
CA ALA A 365 -13.70 -7.38 12.18
C ALA A 365 -12.60 -7.54 13.24
N THR A 366 -11.36 -7.12 12.94
CA THR A 366 -10.23 -7.18 13.87
C THR A 366 -10.46 -6.27 15.08
N GLY A 367 -10.94 -5.03 14.87
CA GLY A 367 -11.27 -4.12 15.98
C GLY A 367 -12.36 -4.66 16.90
N ALA A 368 -13.44 -5.21 16.33
CA ALA A 368 -14.51 -5.84 17.10
C ALA A 368 -14.01 -7.07 17.87
N LEU A 369 -13.19 -7.92 17.22
CA LEU A 369 -12.59 -9.09 17.86
C LEU A 369 -11.63 -8.69 18.97
N PHE A 370 -10.81 -7.66 18.75
CA PHE A 370 -9.87 -7.13 19.75
C PHE A 370 -10.61 -6.69 21.02
N GLN A 371 -11.65 -5.90 20.85
CA GLN A 371 -12.49 -5.46 21.98
C GLN A 371 -13.16 -6.63 22.71
N ALA A 372 -13.75 -7.56 21.96
CA ALA A 372 -14.47 -8.70 22.54
C ALA A 372 -13.53 -9.71 23.22
N ALA A 373 -12.33 -9.91 22.65
CA ALA A 373 -11.33 -10.83 23.20
C ALA A 373 -10.69 -10.26 24.47
N ASN A 374 -10.33 -8.97 24.47
CA ASN A 374 -9.76 -8.33 25.67
C ASN A 374 -10.74 -8.31 26.83
N ALA A 375 -12.04 -8.05 26.59
CA ALA A 375 -13.07 -8.11 27.63
C ALA A 375 -13.22 -9.48 28.30
N ARG A 376 -12.75 -10.55 27.62
CA ARG A 376 -12.81 -11.95 28.11
C ARG A 376 -11.45 -12.53 28.53
N GLY A 377 -10.37 -11.75 28.47
CA GLY A 377 -9.01 -12.24 28.75
C GLY A 377 -8.48 -13.21 27.69
N LEU A 378 -9.02 -13.17 26.47
CA LEU A 378 -8.67 -14.05 25.34
C LEU A 378 -7.87 -13.31 24.27
N GLY A 379 -6.99 -12.38 24.65
CA GLY A 379 -6.23 -11.53 23.71
C GLY A 379 -5.47 -12.32 22.62
N ALA A 380 -4.96 -13.51 22.93
CA ALA A 380 -4.30 -14.40 21.96
C ALA A 380 -5.20 -14.82 20.78
N LEU A 381 -6.53 -14.78 20.95
CA LEU A 381 -7.49 -15.15 19.91
C LEU A 381 -7.42 -14.19 18.70
N VAL A 382 -7.16 -12.91 18.94
CA VAL A 382 -6.98 -11.92 17.86
C VAL A 382 -5.84 -12.31 16.94
N TRP A 383 -4.69 -12.61 17.53
CA TRP A 383 -3.47 -12.97 16.81
C TRP A 383 -3.59 -14.33 16.11
N ALA A 384 -4.23 -15.30 16.76
CA ALA A 384 -4.53 -16.60 16.16
C ALA A 384 -5.46 -16.49 14.96
N THR A 385 -6.47 -15.61 15.04
CA THR A 385 -7.40 -15.35 13.92
C THR A 385 -6.66 -14.70 12.74
N LEU A 386 -5.83 -13.69 12.99
CA LEU A 386 -5.01 -13.07 11.94
C LEU A 386 -4.06 -14.07 11.29
N ALA A 387 -3.36 -14.89 12.09
CA ALA A 387 -2.52 -15.97 11.57
C ALA A 387 -3.34 -16.94 10.71
N GLY A 388 -4.55 -17.32 11.16
CA GLY A 388 -5.47 -18.18 10.41
C GLY A 388 -5.90 -17.58 9.07
N ILE A 389 -6.19 -16.27 9.01
CA ILE A 389 -6.51 -15.56 7.76
C ILE A 389 -5.32 -15.65 6.79
N GLY A 390 -4.10 -15.39 7.27
CA GLY A 390 -2.90 -15.47 6.43
C GLY A 390 -2.64 -16.88 5.91
N LEU A 391 -2.76 -17.92 6.75
CA LEU A 391 -2.61 -19.31 6.34
C LEU A 391 -3.68 -19.73 5.33
N SER A 392 -4.93 -19.26 5.50
CA SER A 392 -6.01 -19.50 4.54
C SER A 392 -5.71 -18.87 3.19
N SER A 393 -5.19 -17.64 3.15
CA SER A 393 -4.73 -16.98 1.94
C SER A 393 -3.55 -17.71 1.29
N ALA A 394 -2.58 -18.17 2.07
CA ALA A 394 -1.47 -18.99 1.57
C ALA A 394 -1.96 -20.31 0.95
N ALA A 395 -2.93 -20.97 1.57
CA ALA A 395 -3.56 -22.18 1.06
C ALA A 395 -4.32 -21.91 -0.25
N ALA A 396 -5.08 -20.80 -0.31
CA ALA A 396 -5.78 -20.38 -1.53
C ALA A 396 -4.80 -20.11 -2.68
N LEU A 397 -3.73 -19.36 -2.45
CA LEU A 397 -2.67 -19.12 -3.44
C LEU A 397 -2.05 -20.43 -3.93
N ARG A 398 -1.70 -21.34 -3.01
CA ARG A 398 -1.15 -22.65 -3.36
C ARG A 398 -2.13 -23.48 -4.20
N ALA A 399 -3.42 -23.40 -3.91
CA ALA A 399 -4.45 -24.06 -4.71
C ALA A 399 -4.52 -23.46 -6.12
N LEU A 400 -4.48 -22.13 -6.26
CA LEU A 400 -4.49 -21.44 -7.56
C LEU A 400 -3.28 -21.79 -8.42
N ILE A 401 -2.09 -21.92 -7.80
CA ILE A 401 -0.87 -22.35 -8.50
C ILE A 401 -1.04 -23.81 -8.99
N ARG A 402 -1.52 -24.71 -8.13
CA ARG A 402 -1.71 -26.14 -8.48
C ARG A 402 -2.74 -26.36 -9.56
N THR A 403 -3.80 -25.55 -9.59
CA THR A 403 -4.87 -25.61 -10.60
C THR A 403 -4.50 -24.88 -11.90
N GLY A 404 -3.30 -24.30 -11.98
CA GLY A 404 -2.80 -23.63 -13.19
C GLY A 404 -3.39 -22.25 -13.45
N HIS A 405 -4.14 -21.68 -12.48
CA HIS A 405 -4.71 -20.32 -12.61
C HIS A 405 -3.66 -19.20 -12.54
N LEU A 406 -2.49 -19.45 -11.95
CA LEU A 406 -1.40 -18.49 -11.80
C LEU A 406 -0.17 -18.81 -12.67
N ARG A 407 -0.30 -19.64 -13.71
CA ARG A 407 0.82 -19.91 -14.63
C ARG A 407 1.21 -18.64 -15.36
N HIS A 408 2.47 -18.24 -15.26
CA HIS A 408 3.05 -17.13 -16.02
C HIS A 408 3.11 -17.49 -17.52
N GLY A 409 2.93 -16.49 -18.41
CA GLY A 409 2.77 -16.68 -19.85
C GLY A 409 3.88 -17.45 -20.58
N ALA A 410 5.11 -17.49 -20.05
CA ALA A 410 6.21 -18.28 -20.61
C ALA A 410 5.94 -19.80 -20.63
N ASP A 411 5.23 -20.32 -19.61
CA ASP A 411 4.87 -21.75 -19.55
C ASP A 411 3.66 -22.12 -20.46
N ARG A 412 2.93 -21.14 -20.97
CA ARG A 412 1.81 -21.38 -21.90
C ARG A 412 2.29 -21.66 -23.33
N GLU A 413 3.39 -21.05 -23.75
CA GLU A 413 3.94 -21.29 -25.10
C GLU A 413 4.60 -22.66 -25.23
N GLU A 414 5.21 -23.21 -24.17
CA GLU A 414 5.78 -24.55 -24.19
C GLU A 414 4.73 -25.67 -24.24
N VAL A 415 3.53 -25.45 -23.65
CA VAL A 415 2.45 -26.50 -23.67
C VAL A 415 1.68 -26.48 -24.98
N VAL A 416 1.64 -25.35 -25.70
CA VAL A 416 1.00 -25.26 -27.04
C VAL A 416 1.96 -25.70 -28.14
N ALA A 417 3.28 -25.71 -27.87
CA ALA A 417 4.31 -26.16 -28.81
C ALA A 417 4.72 -27.64 -28.66
N ALA A 418 4.12 -28.38 -27.73
CA ALA A 418 4.33 -29.83 -27.63
C ALA A 418 3.37 -30.56 -28.63
N PRO A 419 3.88 -31.38 -29.55
CA PRO A 419 3.12 -32.02 -30.59
C PRO A 419 2.16 -33.09 -30.08
#